data_f829c2a96a91b95d1d6fa4a5a17ca6e9
#
_entry.id   f829c2a96a91b95d1d6fa4a5a17ca6e9
#
_cell.length_a   1.000
_cell.length_b   1.000
_cell.length_c   1.000
_cell.angle_alpha   90.00
_cell.angle_beta   90.00
_cell.angle_gamma   90.00
#
_symmetry.space_group_name_H-M   'P 1'
#
loop_
_entity.id
_entity.type
_entity.pdbx_description
1 polymer ?
#
loop_
_entity_poly.entity_id
_entity_poly.type
_entity_poly.pdbx_seq_one_letter_code
_entity_poly.pdbx_strand_id
1 'polypeptide(L)' 'KDIKDIKEEQLILTMGVLACLKGLKEQGCDGPVTDAIGRLEAHLNEQAHK' A
#
# COMPACT_ATOMS: atom_id res chain seq x y z
N LYS A 1 20.25 9.11 -7.66
CA LYS A 1 18.84 8.77 -7.94
C LYS A 1 18.02 10.02 -8.11
N ASP A 2 17.15 10.04 -9.08
CA ASP A 2 16.27 11.17 -9.26
C ASP A 2 14.91 10.91 -8.57
N ILE A 3 14.05 11.91 -8.58
CA ILE A 3 12.77 11.86 -7.90
C ILE A 3 11.88 10.78 -8.50
N LYS A 4 11.97 10.58 -9.80
CA LYS A 4 11.17 9.57 -10.49
C LYS A 4 11.51 8.17 -9.99
N ASP A 5 12.79 7.87 -9.85
CA ASP A 5 13.23 6.55 -9.35
C ASP A 5 12.77 6.33 -7.92
N ILE A 6 12.83 7.36 -7.10
CA ILE A 6 12.38 7.28 -5.71
C ILE A 6 10.88 6.99 -5.66
N LYS A 7 10.10 7.68 -6.49
CA LYS A 7 8.66 7.47 -6.53
C LYS A 7 8.30 6.05 -6.96
N GLU A 8 9.02 5.52 -7.95
CA GLU A 8 8.78 4.16 -8.41
C GLU A 8 9.10 3.14 -7.33
N GLU A 9 10.21 3.33 -6.63
CA GLU A 9 10.59 2.45 -5.54
C GLU A 9 9.57 2.47 -4.41
N GLN A 10 9.06 3.66 -4.07
CA GLN A 10 8.05 3.79 -3.03
C GLN A 10 6.75 3.10 -3.44
N LEU A 11 6.38 3.22 -4.70
CA LEU A 11 5.18 2.56 -5.20
C LEU A 11 5.29 1.04 -5.08
N ILE A 12 6.43 0.49 -5.49
CA ILE A 12 6.66 -0.95 -5.42
C ILE A 12 6.62 -1.42 -3.96
N LEU A 13 7.26 -0.69 -3.07
CA LEU A 13 7.25 -1.03 -1.65
C LEU A 13 5.84 -0.97 -1.06
N THR A 14 5.10 0.07 -1.42
CA THR A 14 3.73 0.23 -0.92
C THR A 14 2.85 -0.92 -1.39
N MET A 15 2.95 -1.29 -2.67
CA MET A 15 2.18 -2.39 -3.21
C MET A 15 2.57 -3.73 -2.57
N GLY A 16 3.86 -3.91 -2.29
CA GLY A 16 4.33 -5.10 -1.60
C GLY A 16 3.77 -5.21 -0.19
N VAL A 17 3.80 -4.11 0.55
CA VAL A 17 3.23 -4.07 1.89
C VAL A 17 1.73 -4.32 1.85
N LEU A 18 1.02 -3.71 0.89
CA LEU A 18 -0.41 -3.91 0.74
C LEU A 18 -0.74 -5.38 0.48
N ALA A 19 0.03 -6.04 -0.38
CA ALA A 19 -0.17 -7.45 -0.68
C ALA A 19 0.00 -8.30 0.58
N CYS A 20 1.01 -7.99 1.38
CA CYS A 20 1.24 -8.70 2.64
C CYS A 20 0.07 -8.51 3.61
N LEU A 21 -0.44 -7.28 3.70
CA LEU A 21 -1.57 -6.99 4.59
C LEU A 21 -2.82 -7.73 4.14
N LYS A 22 -3.07 -7.79 2.84
CA LYS A 22 -4.22 -8.53 2.33
C LYS A 22 -4.11 -10.02 2.61
N GLY A 23 -2.89 -10.55 2.52
CA GLY A 23 -2.66 -11.95 2.88
C GLY A 23 -2.95 -12.22 4.35
N LEU A 24 -2.54 -11.32 5.23
CA LEU A 24 -2.82 -11.44 6.65
C LEU A 24 -4.33 -11.38 6.93
N LYS A 25 -5.02 -10.49 6.23
CA LYS A 25 -6.46 -10.37 6.40
C LYS A 25 -7.18 -11.67 6.01
N GLU A 26 -6.72 -12.33 4.96
CA GLU A 26 -7.30 -13.61 4.54
C GLU A 26 -7.13 -14.68 5.60
N GLN A 27 -6.10 -14.56 6.42
CA GLN A 27 -5.86 -15.49 7.52
C GLN A 27 -6.65 -15.16 8.78
N GLY A 28 -7.48 -14.14 8.70
CA GLY A 28 -8.35 -13.78 9.83
C GLY A 28 -7.84 -12.63 10.68
N CYS A 29 -6.77 -11.97 10.28
CA CYS A 29 -6.25 -10.81 11.00
C CYS A 29 -7.05 -9.58 10.57
N ASP A 30 -7.99 -9.19 11.39
CA ASP A 30 -8.85 -8.03 11.11
C ASP A 30 -8.46 -6.85 11.99
N GLY A 31 -9.25 -5.78 11.91
CA GLY A 31 -9.03 -4.60 12.72
C GLY A 31 -7.92 -3.72 12.15
N PRO A 32 -6.78 -3.62 12.86
CA PRO A 32 -5.69 -2.74 12.39
C PRO A 32 -5.22 -3.04 10.96
N VAL A 33 -5.25 -4.32 10.55
CA VAL A 33 -4.86 -4.70 9.20
C VAL A 33 -5.81 -4.12 8.17
N THR A 34 -7.12 -4.23 8.42
CA THR A 34 -8.14 -3.68 7.52
C THR A 34 -8.00 -2.16 7.42
N ASP A 35 -7.75 -1.50 8.54
CA ASP A 35 -7.56 -0.06 8.57
C ASP A 35 -6.33 0.35 7.74
N ALA A 36 -5.22 -0.37 7.91
CA ALA A 36 -3.99 -0.09 7.17
C ALA A 36 -4.19 -0.28 5.67
N ILE A 37 -4.90 -1.32 5.26
CA ILE A 37 -5.21 -1.56 3.85
C ILE A 37 -6.00 -0.38 3.28
N GLY A 38 -7.02 0.07 4.01
CA GLY A 38 -7.83 1.20 3.57
C GLY A 38 -7.00 2.46 3.38
N ARG A 39 -6.10 2.75 4.31
CA ARG A 39 -5.24 3.93 4.22
C ARG A 39 -4.28 3.85 3.06
N LEU A 40 -3.68 2.68 2.84
CA LEU A 40 -2.75 2.51 1.73
C LEU A 40 -3.45 2.62 0.38
N GLU A 41 -4.62 2.02 0.26
CA GLU A 41 -5.38 2.10 -0.97
C GLU A 41 -5.83 3.53 -1.27
N ALA A 42 -6.24 4.26 -0.24
CA ALA A 42 -6.61 5.66 -0.40
C ALA A 42 -5.42 6.50 -0.86
N HIS A 43 -4.24 6.24 -0.29
CA HIS A 43 -3.03 6.96 -0.68
C HIS A 43 -2.64 6.67 -2.13
N LEU A 44 -2.68 5.41 -2.53
CA LEU A 44 -2.36 5.03 -3.90
C LEU A 44 -3.35 5.64 -4.89
N ASN A 45 -4.62 5.66 -4.53
CA ASN A 45 -5.65 6.24 -5.36
C ASN A 45 -5.45 7.75 -5.52
N GLU A 46 -5.09 8.42 -4.43
CA GLU A 46 -4.79 9.85 -4.47
C GLU A 46 -3.59 10.13 -5.36
N GLN A 47 -2.54 9.31 -5.26
CA GLN A 47 -1.35 9.47 -6.11
C GLN A 47 -1.67 9.30 -7.59
N ALA A 48 -2.59 8.40 -7.90
CA ALA A 48 -2.96 8.14 -9.28
C ALA A 48 -3.69 9.33 -9.94
N HIS A 49 -4.29 10.19 -9.13
CA HIS A 49 -5.06 11.33 -9.63
C HIS A 49 -4.26 12.64 -9.64
N LYS A 50 -2.99 12.58 -9.33
CA LYS A 50 -2.12 13.78 -9.37
C LYS A 50 -1.34 13.89 -10.71
#